data_b1f14747a57cc36b81ab23e126343895
#
_entry.id   b1f14747a57cc36b81ab23e126343895
#
_cell.length_a   1.000
_cell.length_b   1.000
_cell.length_c   1.000
_cell.angle_alpha   90.00
_cell.angle_beta   90.00
_cell.angle_gamma   90.00
#
_symmetry.space_group_name_H-M   'P 1'
#
loop_
_entity.id
_entity.type
_entity.pdbx_description
1 polymer ?
#
loop_
_entity_poly.entity_id
_entity_poly.type
_entity_poly.pdbx_seq_one_letter_code
_entity_poly.pdbx_strand_id
1 'polypeptide(L)'
;MYRLWNENNVKSSKVVSLRQNKSHSPLNLEKLKIITYNTNGLRAAVGKGLPEWLAQEQPDVLCIQETKLQPDQFPSETFETLGYKSYLFSAQKKGYSGVAILTKQEPDHIEYGMGIEKYDNEGRFLRADFGDVSIVSVYHPSGTSGDERQDFKMIWLEDFQKYVVE
;
A
#
# COMPACT_ATOMS: atom_id res chain seq x y z
N MET A 1 -20.79 -12.11 19.24
CA MET A 1 -20.14 -11.02 20.00
C MET A 1 -19.00 -10.51 19.12
N TYR A 2 -19.30 -9.49 18.28
CA TYR A 2 -18.32 -8.89 17.38
C TYR A 2 -17.37 -8.05 18.22
N ARG A 3 -16.07 -8.39 18.24
CA ARG A 3 -15.06 -7.50 18.77
C ARG A 3 -14.91 -6.35 17.78
N LEU A 4 -15.32 -5.17 18.20
CA LEU A 4 -15.11 -3.92 17.52
C LEU A 4 -13.62 -3.78 17.14
N TRP A 5 -13.39 -3.46 15.90
CA TRP A 5 -12.09 -3.01 15.41
C TRP A 5 -11.64 -1.82 16.25
N ASN A 6 -10.47 -1.94 16.84
CA ASN A 6 -9.92 -0.89 17.68
C ASN A 6 -9.35 0.21 16.77
N GLU A 7 -9.97 1.37 16.78
CA GLU A 7 -9.62 2.57 15.99
C GLU A 7 -8.16 3.03 16.18
N ASN A 8 -7.44 2.49 17.16
CA ASN A 8 -6.08 2.88 17.50
C ASN A 8 -5.00 2.39 16.52
N ASN A 9 -5.32 1.60 15.49
CA ASN A 9 -4.35 1.07 14.53
C ASN A 9 -4.35 1.76 13.16
N VAL A 10 -5.24 2.76 12.95
CA VAL A 10 -5.29 3.52 11.70
C VAL A 10 -4.39 4.75 11.82
N LYS A 11 -3.23 4.73 11.15
CA LYS A 11 -2.35 5.91 11.04
C LYS A 11 -2.66 6.64 9.75
N SER A 12 -3.01 7.92 9.86
CA SER A 12 -3.14 8.84 8.73
C SER A 12 -1.76 9.02 8.05
N SER A 13 -1.66 8.75 6.76
CA SER A 13 -0.44 8.96 5.98
C SER A 13 -0.49 10.30 5.24
N LYS A 14 0.68 10.97 5.14
CA LYS A 14 0.86 12.19 4.35
C LYS A 14 0.87 11.87 2.86
N VAL A 15 0.14 12.65 2.09
CA VAL A 15 0.23 12.69 0.62
C VAL A 15 1.53 13.41 0.27
N VAL A 16 2.37 12.76 -0.53
CA VAL A 16 3.56 13.38 -1.13
C VAL A 16 3.24 13.68 -2.59
N SER A 17 3.20 14.96 -2.95
CA SER A 17 2.97 15.42 -4.34
C SER A 17 4.30 15.36 -5.10
N LEU A 18 4.34 14.62 -6.18
CA LEU A 18 5.47 14.54 -7.11
C LEU A 18 4.98 14.69 -8.56
N ARG A 19 5.36 15.79 -9.17
CA ARG A 19 5.37 16.17 -10.62
C ARG A 19 4.10 16.02 -11.47
N GLN A 20 3.88 17.10 -12.23
CA GLN A 20 2.80 17.27 -13.20
C GLN A 20 2.99 16.41 -14.46
N ASN A 21 2.00 15.57 -14.79
CA ASN A 21 1.71 15.12 -16.14
C ASN A 21 0.22 15.25 -16.42
N LYS A 22 -0.11 15.86 -17.56
CA LYS A 22 -1.48 16.21 -17.95
C LYS A 22 -2.20 15.01 -18.54
N SER A 23 -3.29 14.61 -17.96
CA SER A 23 -4.63 14.26 -18.53
C SER A 23 -5.38 13.25 -17.65
N HIS A 24 -6.57 13.59 -17.34
CA HIS A 24 -7.73 12.95 -16.71
C HIS A 24 -8.13 13.64 -15.39
N SER A 25 -9.42 13.61 -15.08
CA SER A 25 -9.99 14.33 -13.93
C SER A 25 -9.19 14.06 -12.65
N PRO A 26 -8.63 15.09 -12.03
CA PRO A 26 -7.81 14.91 -10.84
C PRO A 26 -8.66 14.30 -9.72
N LEU A 27 -8.02 13.53 -8.83
CA LEU A 27 -8.63 13.16 -7.56
C LEU A 27 -9.19 14.42 -6.90
N ASN A 28 -10.43 14.38 -6.43
CA ASN A 28 -10.99 15.52 -5.70
C ASN A 28 -10.29 15.63 -4.34
N LEU A 29 -9.20 16.38 -4.28
CA LEU A 29 -8.35 16.52 -3.10
C LEU A 29 -9.08 17.14 -1.89
N GLU A 30 -10.17 17.87 -2.11
CA GLU A 30 -10.95 18.47 -1.02
C GLU A 30 -11.70 17.44 -0.17
N LYS A 31 -11.95 16.24 -0.71
CA LYS A 31 -12.72 15.17 -0.06
C LYS A 31 -12.04 13.80 -0.11
N LEU A 32 -10.78 13.75 -0.51
CA LEU A 32 -10.04 12.49 -0.70
C LEU A 32 -9.82 11.78 0.65
N LYS A 33 -10.44 10.62 0.81
CA LYS A 33 -10.26 9.75 1.97
C LYS A 33 -9.23 8.66 1.67
N ILE A 34 -8.03 8.79 2.24
CA ILE A 34 -6.96 7.79 2.14
C ILE A 34 -6.79 7.13 3.49
N ILE A 35 -6.79 5.79 3.50
CA ILE A 35 -6.50 5.00 4.70
C ILE A 35 -5.26 4.16 4.44
N THR A 36 -4.42 3.99 5.45
CA THR A 36 -3.29 3.06 5.44
C THR A 36 -3.44 2.03 6.54
N TYR A 37 -3.16 0.75 6.22
CA TYR A 37 -3.36 -0.35 7.14
C TYR A 37 -2.29 -1.44 6.98
N ASN A 38 -1.52 -1.66 8.03
CA ASN A 38 -0.66 -2.84 8.13
C ASN A 38 -1.50 -4.04 8.59
N THR A 39 -1.72 -4.99 7.68
CA THR A 39 -2.61 -6.13 7.92
C THR A 39 -1.94 -7.27 8.68
N ASN A 40 -0.61 -7.31 8.71
CA ASN A 40 0.15 -8.47 9.22
C ASN A 40 -0.36 -9.80 8.62
N GLY A 41 -0.73 -9.77 7.34
CA GLY A 41 -1.32 -10.88 6.60
C GLY A 41 -2.74 -10.62 6.12
N LEU A 42 -2.88 -10.23 4.84
CA LEU A 42 -4.14 -9.79 4.26
C LEU A 42 -5.22 -10.89 4.28
N ARG A 43 -4.84 -12.17 4.08
CA ARG A 43 -5.81 -13.28 4.17
C ARG A 43 -6.50 -13.33 5.54
N ALA A 44 -5.72 -13.16 6.62
CA ALA A 44 -6.28 -13.12 7.96
C ALA A 44 -7.15 -11.88 8.19
N ALA A 45 -6.78 -10.74 7.65
CA ALA A 45 -7.57 -9.51 7.75
C ALA A 45 -8.92 -9.65 7.01
N VAL A 46 -8.92 -10.24 5.82
CA VAL A 46 -10.16 -10.54 5.07
C VAL A 46 -11.07 -11.45 5.87
N GLY A 47 -10.53 -12.54 6.45
CA GLY A 47 -11.32 -13.45 7.28
C GLY A 47 -11.81 -12.85 8.62
N LYS A 48 -11.31 -11.68 9.00
CA LYS A 48 -11.71 -10.95 10.22
C LYS A 48 -12.63 -9.75 9.96
N GLY A 49 -13.14 -9.58 8.74
CA GLY A 49 -14.12 -8.57 8.43
C GLY A 49 -13.56 -7.32 7.72
N LEU A 50 -12.37 -7.40 7.10
CA LEU A 50 -11.85 -6.30 6.30
C LEU A 50 -12.80 -5.88 5.15
N PRO A 51 -13.45 -6.81 4.40
CA PRO A 51 -14.40 -6.43 3.36
C PRO A 51 -15.61 -5.67 3.90
N GLU A 52 -16.18 -6.11 5.01
CA GLU A 52 -17.33 -5.49 5.66
C GLU A 52 -16.98 -4.09 6.17
N TRP A 53 -15.80 -3.96 6.80
CA TRP A 53 -15.28 -2.68 7.22
C TRP A 53 -15.06 -1.74 6.03
N LEU A 54 -14.46 -2.25 4.94
CA LEU A 54 -14.20 -1.48 3.73
C LEU A 54 -15.51 -0.98 3.08
N ALA A 55 -16.56 -1.81 3.11
CA ALA A 55 -17.89 -1.46 2.63
C ALA A 55 -18.55 -0.33 3.45
N GLN A 56 -18.23 -0.23 4.74
CA GLN A 56 -18.73 0.84 5.63
C GLN A 56 -17.91 2.12 5.50
N GLU A 57 -16.58 2.01 5.57
CA GLU A 57 -15.67 3.16 5.58
C GLU A 57 -15.53 3.85 4.22
N GLN A 58 -15.66 3.09 3.13
CA GLN A 58 -15.66 3.60 1.77
C GLN A 58 -14.50 4.58 1.46
N PRO A 59 -13.23 4.31 1.84
CA PRO A 59 -12.13 5.18 1.45
C PRO A 59 -12.01 5.25 -0.08
N ASP A 60 -11.48 6.36 -0.59
CA ASP A 60 -11.15 6.46 -2.02
C ASP A 60 -9.92 5.62 -2.35
N VAL A 61 -8.97 5.56 -1.41
CA VAL A 61 -7.76 4.74 -1.53
C VAL A 61 -7.44 4.06 -0.19
N LEU A 62 -7.14 2.76 -0.23
CA LEU A 62 -6.60 2.00 0.90
C LEU A 62 -5.20 1.47 0.54
N CYS A 63 -4.19 1.96 1.28
CA CYS A 63 -2.82 1.45 1.21
C CYS A 63 -2.64 0.33 2.23
N ILE A 64 -2.21 -0.84 1.77
CA ILE A 64 -2.06 -2.03 2.62
C ILE A 64 -0.58 -2.41 2.71
N GLN A 65 -0.10 -2.69 3.92
CA GLN A 65 1.23 -3.22 4.18
C GLN A 65 1.12 -4.62 4.79
N GLU A 66 2.20 -5.38 4.64
CA GLU A 66 2.32 -6.77 5.09
C GLU A 66 1.19 -7.66 4.58
N THR A 67 0.97 -7.64 3.26
CA THR A 67 -0.03 -8.52 2.62
C THR A 67 0.29 -9.99 2.83
N LYS A 68 1.60 -10.35 2.81
CA LYS A 68 2.14 -11.71 2.96
C LYS A 68 1.52 -12.72 1.98
N LEU A 69 1.06 -12.24 0.82
CA LEU A 69 0.42 -13.04 -0.24
C LEU A 69 1.27 -13.08 -1.49
N GLN A 70 1.06 -14.14 -2.26
CA GLN A 70 1.47 -14.21 -3.66
C GLN A 70 0.30 -13.77 -4.56
N PRO A 71 0.55 -13.39 -5.84
CA PRO A 71 -0.50 -12.89 -6.72
C PRO A 71 -1.70 -13.85 -6.90
N ASP A 72 -1.44 -15.15 -6.96
CA ASP A 72 -2.45 -16.21 -7.08
C ASP A 72 -3.35 -16.36 -5.83
N GLN A 73 -2.96 -15.76 -4.73
CA GLN A 73 -3.69 -15.82 -3.45
C GLN A 73 -4.45 -14.52 -3.13
N PHE A 74 -4.29 -13.50 -3.98
CA PHE A 74 -4.85 -12.20 -3.72
C PHE A 74 -6.36 -12.18 -4.04
N PRO A 75 -7.23 -11.74 -3.09
CA PRO A 75 -8.68 -11.81 -3.24
C PRO A 75 -9.23 -10.63 -4.07
N SER A 76 -8.76 -10.45 -5.31
CA SER A 76 -9.15 -9.32 -6.18
C SER A 76 -10.65 -9.22 -6.37
N GLU A 77 -11.33 -10.35 -6.64
CA GLU A 77 -12.77 -10.41 -6.85
C GLU A 77 -13.57 -9.83 -5.67
N THR A 78 -13.10 -10.10 -4.43
CA THR A 78 -13.73 -9.55 -3.22
C THR A 78 -13.69 -8.03 -3.21
N PHE A 79 -12.58 -7.43 -3.61
CA PHE A 79 -12.43 -5.97 -3.64
C PHE A 79 -13.13 -5.34 -4.85
N GLU A 80 -13.14 -6.03 -5.99
CA GLU A 80 -13.85 -5.60 -7.19
C GLU A 80 -15.36 -5.52 -6.97
N THR A 81 -15.95 -6.47 -6.24
CA THR A 81 -17.38 -6.42 -5.88
C THR A 81 -17.73 -5.22 -4.98
N LEU A 82 -16.76 -4.66 -4.28
CA LEU A 82 -16.89 -3.45 -3.48
C LEU A 82 -16.55 -2.17 -4.26
N GLY A 83 -16.29 -2.28 -5.57
CA GLY A 83 -15.98 -1.16 -6.46
C GLY A 83 -14.52 -0.71 -6.42
N TYR A 84 -13.60 -1.53 -5.92
CA TYR A 84 -12.18 -1.22 -5.89
C TYR A 84 -11.40 -1.94 -6.98
N LYS A 85 -10.53 -1.22 -7.64
CA LYS A 85 -9.41 -1.76 -8.39
C LYS A 85 -8.28 -2.07 -7.42
N SER A 86 -7.55 -3.13 -7.66
CA SER A 86 -6.56 -3.63 -6.71
C SER A 86 -5.21 -3.90 -7.38
N TYR A 87 -4.16 -3.43 -6.74
CA TYR A 87 -2.78 -3.57 -7.19
C TYR A 87 -1.96 -4.17 -6.07
N LEU A 88 -1.22 -5.23 -6.36
CA LEU A 88 -0.41 -5.97 -5.39
C LEU A 88 1.04 -6.04 -5.85
N PHE A 89 1.97 -5.73 -4.96
CA PHE A 89 3.38 -6.02 -5.15
C PHE A 89 3.88 -6.96 -4.04
N SER A 90 4.10 -8.21 -4.41
CA SER A 90 4.48 -9.29 -3.49
C SER A 90 5.99 -9.39 -3.34
N ALA A 91 6.44 -9.80 -2.16
CA ALA A 91 7.82 -10.26 -2.03
C ALA A 91 8.04 -11.58 -2.79
N GLN A 92 9.27 -11.81 -3.27
CA GLN A 92 9.66 -13.11 -3.82
C GLN A 92 9.54 -14.21 -2.75
N LYS A 93 9.92 -13.90 -1.52
CA LYS A 93 9.76 -14.81 -0.38
C LYS A 93 8.30 -14.94 0.02
N LYS A 94 7.75 -16.14 -0.09
CA LYS A 94 6.36 -16.45 0.30
C LYS A 94 6.09 -16.15 1.77
N GLY A 95 4.91 -15.58 2.06
CA GLY A 95 4.48 -15.27 3.43
C GLY A 95 5.22 -14.11 4.09
N TYR A 96 5.89 -13.27 3.32
CA TYR A 96 6.72 -12.18 3.82
C TYR A 96 6.36 -10.86 3.15
N SER A 97 6.43 -9.74 3.90
CA SER A 97 6.28 -8.38 3.38
C SER A 97 5.08 -8.20 2.43
N GLY A 98 5.27 -7.50 1.32
CA GLY A 98 4.23 -7.23 0.31
C GLY A 98 3.38 -6.01 0.64
N VAL A 99 3.09 -5.21 -0.38
CA VAL A 99 2.21 -4.04 -0.28
C VAL A 99 1.11 -4.12 -1.33
N ALA A 100 -0.02 -3.45 -1.06
CA ALA A 100 -1.09 -3.31 -2.04
C ALA A 100 -1.72 -1.91 -1.96
N ILE A 101 -2.39 -1.52 -3.05
CA ILE A 101 -3.26 -0.36 -3.13
C ILE A 101 -4.61 -0.81 -3.66
N LEU A 102 -5.68 -0.48 -2.93
CA LEU A 102 -7.05 -0.57 -3.40
C LEU A 102 -7.53 0.86 -3.69
N THR A 103 -8.14 1.10 -4.85
CA THR A 103 -8.61 2.43 -5.25
C THR A 103 -9.93 2.34 -6.02
N LYS A 104 -10.83 3.31 -5.77
CA LYS A 104 -12.09 3.42 -6.54
C LYS A 104 -11.86 3.98 -7.94
N GLN A 105 -10.90 4.88 -8.08
CA GLN A 105 -10.55 5.48 -9.37
C GLN A 105 -9.40 4.70 -10.03
N GLU A 106 -9.43 4.57 -11.36
CA GLU A 106 -8.30 4.05 -12.14
C GLU A 106 -7.12 5.02 -12.04
N PRO A 107 -5.93 4.58 -11.62
CA PRO A 107 -4.74 5.40 -11.71
C PRO A 107 -4.26 5.54 -13.16
N ASP A 108 -3.62 6.65 -13.48
CA ASP A 108 -3.00 6.87 -14.78
C ASP A 108 -1.75 6.01 -14.98
N HIS A 109 -1.07 5.69 -13.87
CA HIS A 109 0.13 4.86 -13.86
C HIS A 109 0.28 4.12 -12.53
N ILE A 110 0.84 2.91 -12.60
CA ILE A 110 1.25 2.13 -11.43
C ILE A 110 2.74 1.80 -11.54
N GLU A 111 3.49 2.07 -10.50
CA GLU A 111 4.89 1.72 -10.41
C GLU A 111 5.13 0.70 -9.30
N TYR A 112 5.73 -0.43 -9.70
CA TYR A 112 6.05 -1.55 -8.82
C TYR A 112 7.53 -1.52 -8.45
N GLY A 113 7.83 -1.17 -7.19
CA GLY A 113 9.19 -1.03 -6.71
C GLY A 113 9.81 0.34 -6.98
N MET A 114 11.07 0.48 -6.60
CA MET A 114 11.88 1.69 -6.80
C MET A 114 12.97 1.49 -7.87
N GLY A 115 12.97 0.35 -8.59
CA GLY A 115 14.02 -0.02 -9.53
C GLY A 115 15.31 -0.50 -8.85
N ILE A 116 15.26 -0.86 -7.56
CA ILE A 116 16.40 -1.36 -6.78
C ILE A 116 16.09 -2.79 -6.36
N GLU A 117 16.69 -3.75 -7.06
CA GLU A 117 16.40 -5.18 -6.97
C GLU A 117 16.31 -5.71 -5.52
N LYS A 118 17.29 -5.37 -4.67
CA LYS A 118 17.31 -5.83 -3.26
C LYS A 118 16.08 -5.41 -2.44
N TYR A 119 15.42 -4.32 -2.82
CA TYR A 119 14.21 -3.81 -2.18
C TYR A 119 12.95 -4.32 -2.88
N ASP A 120 13.00 -4.37 -4.20
CA ASP A 120 11.88 -4.81 -5.04
C ASP A 120 11.60 -6.29 -4.83
N ASN A 121 12.65 -7.10 -4.58
CA ASN A 121 12.51 -8.51 -4.16
C ASN A 121 11.75 -8.70 -2.83
N GLU A 122 11.67 -7.67 -1.99
CA GLU A 122 10.89 -7.71 -0.76
C GLU A 122 9.47 -7.11 -0.89
N GLY A 123 9.10 -6.58 -2.08
CA GLY A 123 7.74 -6.07 -2.36
C GLY A 123 7.33 -4.96 -1.40
N ARG A 124 8.16 -3.89 -1.25
CA ARG A 124 8.01 -2.89 -0.20
C ARG A 124 7.42 -1.57 -0.63
N PHE A 125 7.36 -1.33 -1.93
CA PHE A 125 6.98 -0.05 -2.50
C PHE A 125 6.03 -0.24 -3.68
N LEU A 126 4.90 0.49 -3.67
CA LEU A 126 3.93 0.53 -4.76
C LEU A 126 3.40 1.95 -4.87
N ARG A 127 3.46 2.53 -6.07
CA ARG A 127 2.96 3.88 -6.35
C ARG A 127 1.83 3.84 -7.36
N ALA A 128 0.78 4.61 -7.09
CA ALA A 128 -0.34 4.87 -7.98
C ALA A 128 -0.42 6.37 -8.26
N ASP A 129 -0.40 6.77 -9.52
CA ASP A 129 -0.44 8.16 -9.97
C ASP A 129 -1.83 8.52 -10.49
N PHE A 130 -2.32 9.70 -10.09
CA PHE A 130 -3.63 10.24 -10.44
C PHE A 130 -3.46 11.71 -10.83
N GLY A 131 -3.14 12.00 -12.09
CA GLY A 131 -2.78 13.35 -12.54
C GLY A 131 -1.56 13.88 -11.79
N ASP A 132 -1.75 14.94 -11.02
CA ASP A 132 -0.69 15.60 -10.26
C ASP A 132 -0.43 14.99 -8.87
N VAL A 133 -1.13 13.90 -8.53
CA VAL A 133 -1.05 13.26 -7.21
C VAL A 133 -0.52 11.85 -7.33
N SER A 134 0.52 11.53 -6.56
CA SER A 134 1.03 10.18 -6.39
C SER A 134 0.70 9.66 -4.99
N ILE A 135 0.12 8.47 -4.92
CA ILE A 135 -0.17 7.78 -3.65
C ILE A 135 0.75 6.57 -3.55
N VAL A 136 1.45 6.47 -2.43
CA VAL A 136 2.43 5.41 -2.19
C VAL A 136 2.02 4.53 -1.03
N SER A 137 1.97 3.22 -1.26
CA SER A 137 1.94 2.21 -0.21
C SER A 137 3.35 1.71 0.03
N VAL A 138 3.90 1.98 1.21
CA VAL A 138 5.28 1.63 1.55
C VAL A 138 5.35 0.86 2.86
N TYR A 139 6.17 -0.19 2.89
CA TYR A 139 6.48 -0.98 4.07
C TYR A 139 7.97 -0.94 4.37
N HIS A 140 8.36 -0.08 5.31
CA HIS A 140 9.74 0.09 5.71
C HIS A 140 10.34 -1.20 6.30
N PRO A 141 11.61 -1.53 6.01
CA PRO A 141 12.28 -2.65 6.66
C PRO A 141 12.26 -2.50 8.18
N SER A 142 12.06 -3.63 8.89
CA SER A 142 12.24 -3.66 10.33
C SER A 142 13.74 -3.71 10.67
N GLY A 143 14.17 -2.92 11.65
CA GLY A 143 15.52 -2.97 12.19
C GLY A 143 15.66 -3.86 13.44
N THR A 144 14.61 -4.60 13.84
CA THR A 144 14.59 -5.32 15.11
C THR A 144 15.22 -6.73 15.06
N SER A 145 15.62 -7.20 13.86
CA SER A 145 16.14 -8.55 13.65
C SER A 145 17.68 -8.62 13.56
N GLY A 146 18.38 -7.79 14.33
CA GLY A 146 19.84 -7.72 14.40
C GLY A 146 20.44 -6.56 13.56
N ASP A 147 21.75 -6.35 13.78
CA ASP A 147 22.48 -5.20 13.22
C ASP A 147 22.44 -5.14 11.69
N GLU A 148 22.58 -6.29 11.03
CA GLU A 148 22.51 -6.39 9.57
C GLU A 148 21.18 -5.86 9.00
N ARG A 149 20.05 -6.17 9.66
CA ARG A 149 18.73 -5.65 9.24
C ARG A 149 18.57 -4.18 9.59
N GLN A 150 19.20 -3.71 10.65
CA GLN A 150 19.22 -2.30 10.97
C GLN A 150 20.02 -1.50 9.92
N ASP A 151 21.17 -1.98 9.50
CA ASP A 151 21.99 -1.37 8.45
C ASP A 151 21.24 -1.36 7.12
N PHE A 152 20.62 -2.47 6.75
CA PHE A 152 19.77 -2.55 5.57
C PHE A 152 18.66 -1.49 5.59
N LYS A 153 17.99 -1.32 6.75
CA LYS A 153 16.96 -0.31 6.94
C LYS A 153 17.50 1.10 6.75
N MET A 154 18.68 1.41 7.31
CA MET A 154 19.26 2.75 7.20
C MET A 154 19.58 3.09 5.74
N ILE A 155 20.21 2.16 5.00
CA ILE A 155 20.50 2.32 3.57
C ILE A 155 19.19 2.46 2.77
N TRP A 156 18.17 1.65 3.10
CA TRP A 156 16.85 1.73 2.47
C TRP A 156 16.21 3.12 2.66
N LEU A 157 16.31 3.71 3.86
CA LEU A 157 15.76 5.03 4.16
C LEU A 157 16.44 6.13 3.34
N GLU A 158 17.75 6.05 3.17
CA GLU A 158 18.52 7.00 2.35
C GLU A 158 18.12 6.89 0.87
N ASP A 159 18.03 5.68 0.33
CA ASP A 159 17.65 5.45 -1.05
C ASP A 159 16.19 5.83 -1.30
N PHE A 160 15.29 5.54 -0.35
CA PHE A 160 13.89 5.98 -0.41
C PHE A 160 13.77 7.50 -0.38
N GLN A 161 14.54 8.18 0.47
CA GLN A 161 14.55 9.65 0.51
C GLN A 161 14.97 10.25 -0.84
N LYS A 162 16.03 9.72 -1.47
CA LYS A 162 16.45 10.16 -2.80
C LYS A 162 15.33 9.96 -3.82
N TYR A 163 14.74 8.76 -3.85
CA TYR A 163 13.65 8.42 -4.78
C TYR A 163 12.44 9.36 -4.67
N VAL A 164 12.04 9.79 -3.46
CA VAL A 164 10.86 10.67 -3.29
C VAL A 164 11.15 12.14 -3.52
N VAL A 165 12.41 12.55 -3.59
CA VAL A 165 12.83 13.96 -3.81
C VAL A 165 13.12 14.23 -5.30
N GLU A 166 13.52 13.20 -6.05
CA GLU A 166 13.71 13.26 -7.51
C GLU A 166 12.41 13.33 -8.29
#